data_f9dc15a46d05ba1aca3e512988201ae8
#
_entry.id   f9dc15a46d05ba1aca3e512988201ae8
#
_cell.length_a   1.000
_cell.length_b   1.000
_cell.length_c   1.000
_cell.angle_alpha   90.00
_cell.angle_beta   90.00
_cell.angle_gamma   90.00
#
_symmetry.space_group_name_H-M   'P 1'
#
loop_
_entity.id
_entity.type
_entity.pdbx_description
1 polymer ?
#
loop_
_entity_poly.entity_id
_entity_poly.type
_entity_poly.pdbx_seq_one_letter_code
_entity_poly.pdbx_strand_id
1 'polypeptide(L)'
;ILLIRYAFIFLRKKNSPWPEMIAPPLSMIDMVLLISGGFVVIGEVVFPALIIPITDLLFNNLSSPLKESIRVFIGYCSMTIGPLLIIRYQLSGLVSSGIDGGWLQWKIKPIKEGIFKSISGWLMIMPLVLLVGWIMNELFGDQGGSNPLLELVLSSNEFIPLLFLLITTVFFAPVFEELVFRGVLLPVLVSKVGKISGVLLSALIFALAHLSVGEFPPLFVLGIGLGLMRLSSGRLFPCALMHSLWNGVTFASLLLVA
;
A
#
# COMPACT_ATOMS: atom_id res chain seq x y z
N ILE A 1 24.07 9.96 1.03
CA ILE A 1 24.43 10.82 2.17
C ILE A 1 23.31 10.83 3.22
N LEU A 2 22.03 11.09 2.86
CA LEU A 2 20.89 11.13 3.81
C LEU A 2 20.66 9.76 4.47
N LEU A 3 20.66 8.66 3.71
CA LEU A 3 20.52 7.28 4.24
C LEU A 3 21.64 6.93 5.23
N ILE A 4 22.89 7.28 4.90
CA ILE A 4 24.06 7.05 5.76
C ILE A 4 23.92 7.86 7.04
N ARG A 5 23.50 9.13 6.95
CA ARG A 5 23.25 9.98 8.11
C ARG A 5 22.13 9.44 8.98
N TYR A 6 21.06 8.94 8.38
CA TYR A 6 19.91 8.35 9.10
C TYR A 6 20.30 7.04 9.79
N ALA A 7 21.03 6.15 9.08
CA ALA A 7 21.59 4.92 9.66
C ALA A 7 22.55 5.22 10.81
N PHE A 8 23.41 6.25 10.68
CA PHE A 8 24.36 6.66 11.71
C PHE A 8 23.65 7.21 12.95
N ILE A 9 22.60 8.02 12.79
CA ILE A 9 21.77 8.51 13.89
C ILE A 9 21.05 7.34 14.59
N PHE A 10 20.57 6.38 13.81
CA PHE A 10 19.90 5.18 14.32
C PHE A 10 20.82 4.30 15.16
N LEU A 11 22.06 4.06 14.69
CA LEU A 11 23.04 3.24 15.38
C LEU A 11 23.61 3.91 16.64
N ARG A 12 23.62 5.25 16.71
CA ARG A 12 24.19 6.01 17.84
C ARG A 12 23.24 6.24 19.02
N LYS A 13 21.92 6.17 18.81
CA LYS A 13 20.94 6.40 19.88
C LYS A 13 20.54 5.11 20.58
N LYS A 14 20.94 4.97 21.84
CA LYS A 14 20.55 3.88 22.75
C LYS A 14 19.02 3.80 23.01
N ASN A 15 18.30 4.92 22.86
CA ASN A 15 16.84 4.98 22.96
C ASN A 15 16.26 5.25 21.57
N SER A 16 15.27 4.46 21.15
CA SER A 16 14.59 4.64 19.86
C SER A 16 14.07 6.08 19.75
N PRO A 17 14.53 6.87 18.74
CA PRO A 17 14.04 8.23 18.54
C PRO A 17 12.61 8.25 17.96
N TRP A 18 12.01 7.09 17.75
CA TRP A 18 10.72 6.96 17.09
C TRP A 18 9.58 7.01 18.10
N PRO A 19 8.46 7.63 17.71
CA PRO A 19 7.23 7.61 18.52
C PRO A 19 6.85 6.19 18.92
N GLU A 20 6.19 6.06 20.06
CA GLU A 20 5.62 4.79 20.47
C GLU A 20 4.47 4.43 19.50
N MET A 21 4.52 3.22 18.98
CA MET A 21 3.46 2.68 18.16
C MET A 21 2.45 1.94 19.03
N ILE A 22 1.23 2.45 19.05
CA ILE A 22 0.15 1.83 19.81
C ILE A 22 -0.54 0.81 18.90
N ALA A 23 -0.52 -0.46 19.31
CA ALA A 23 -1.17 -1.54 18.60
C ALA A 23 -2.58 -1.77 19.16
N PRO A 24 -3.59 -2.03 18.31
CA PRO A 24 -4.85 -2.56 18.80
C PRO A 24 -4.61 -3.94 19.44
N PRO A 25 -5.38 -4.32 20.48
CA PRO A 25 -5.22 -5.57 21.19
C PRO A 25 -5.77 -6.76 20.37
N LEU A 26 -5.24 -6.95 19.17
CA LEU A 26 -5.61 -8.01 18.24
C LEU A 26 -4.61 -9.17 18.31
N SER A 27 -5.11 -10.37 18.02
CA SER A 27 -4.31 -11.59 17.97
C SER A 27 -3.67 -11.81 16.59
N MET A 28 -2.76 -12.77 16.48
CA MET A 28 -2.23 -13.19 15.17
C MET A 28 -3.29 -13.87 14.30
N ILE A 29 -4.29 -14.51 14.93
CA ILE A 29 -5.42 -15.12 14.20
C ILE A 29 -6.26 -14.01 13.54
N ASP A 30 -6.47 -12.88 14.22
CA ASP A 30 -7.16 -11.72 13.63
C ASP A 30 -6.39 -11.19 12.41
N MET A 31 -5.06 -11.21 12.43
CA MET A 31 -4.23 -10.80 11.29
C MET A 31 -4.33 -11.79 10.12
N VAL A 32 -4.33 -13.09 10.40
CA VAL A 32 -4.56 -14.12 9.37
C VAL A 32 -5.95 -13.95 8.75
N LEU A 33 -6.98 -13.73 9.57
CA LEU A 33 -8.33 -13.49 9.08
C LEU A 33 -8.43 -12.23 8.20
N LEU A 34 -7.75 -11.15 8.61
CA LEU A 34 -7.74 -9.89 7.85
C LEU A 34 -7.03 -10.03 6.52
N ILE A 35 -5.82 -10.60 6.51
CA ILE A 35 -4.98 -10.67 5.31
C ILE A 35 -5.42 -11.82 4.41
N SER A 36 -5.40 -13.06 4.91
CA SER A 36 -5.73 -14.22 4.07
C SER A 36 -7.22 -14.30 3.76
N GLY A 37 -8.09 -14.09 4.75
CA GLY A 37 -9.54 -14.15 4.57
C GLY A 37 -10.08 -12.90 3.87
N GLY A 38 -9.81 -11.73 4.43
CA GLY A 38 -10.35 -10.46 3.95
C GLY A 38 -9.69 -9.98 2.66
N PHE A 39 -8.37 -9.77 2.69
CA PHE A 39 -7.67 -9.18 1.56
C PHE A 39 -7.54 -10.18 0.41
N VAL A 40 -6.94 -11.37 0.63
CA VAL A 40 -6.69 -12.33 -0.45
C VAL A 40 -7.97 -13.05 -0.90
N VAL A 41 -8.64 -13.80 -0.01
CA VAL A 41 -9.76 -14.65 -0.42
C VAL A 41 -10.97 -13.81 -0.84
N ILE A 42 -11.45 -12.93 0.01
CA ILE A 42 -12.63 -12.12 -0.30
C ILE A 42 -12.29 -11.07 -1.37
N GLY A 43 -11.19 -10.33 -1.20
CA GLY A 43 -10.80 -9.21 -2.06
C GLY A 43 -10.34 -9.66 -3.45
N GLU A 44 -9.32 -10.53 -3.52
CA GLU A 44 -8.68 -10.89 -4.79
C GLU A 44 -9.37 -12.06 -5.53
N VAL A 45 -10.18 -12.87 -4.84
CA VAL A 45 -10.80 -14.05 -5.46
C VAL A 45 -12.32 -13.90 -5.56
N VAL A 46 -13.01 -13.75 -4.42
CA VAL A 46 -14.48 -13.83 -4.39
C VAL A 46 -15.12 -12.61 -5.06
N PHE A 47 -14.72 -11.40 -4.69
CA PHE A 47 -15.32 -10.19 -5.26
C PHE A 47 -15.03 -10.03 -6.76
N PRO A 48 -13.82 -10.20 -7.29
CA PRO A 48 -13.59 -10.17 -8.73
C PRO A 48 -14.44 -11.19 -9.49
N ALA A 49 -14.54 -12.44 -8.97
CA ALA A 49 -15.35 -13.47 -9.59
C ALA A 49 -16.85 -13.12 -9.67
N LEU A 50 -17.35 -12.32 -8.75
CA LEU A 50 -18.75 -11.86 -8.75
C LEU A 50 -18.95 -10.57 -9.56
N ILE A 51 -18.03 -9.60 -9.42
CA ILE A 51 -18.18 -8.25 -9.97
C ILE A 51 -17.85 -8.20 -11.45
N ILE A 52 -16.86 -8.95 -11.93
CA ILE A 52 -16.47 -8.94 -13.36
C ILE A 52 -17.65 -9.29 -14.27
N PRO A 53 -18.39 -10.40 -14.06
CA PRO A 53 -19.56 -10.72 -14.91
C PRO A 53 -20.65 -9.65 -14.86
N ILE A 54 -20.87 -9.05 -13.68
CA ILE A 54 -21.88 -7.99 -13.51
C ILE A 54 -21.47 -6.72 -14.28
N THR A 55 -20.22 -6.31 -14.18
CA THR A 55 -19.72 -5.14 -14.93
C THR A 55 -19.75 -5.39 -16.42
N ASP A 56 -19.47 -6.59 -16.87
CA ASP A 56 -19.55 -6.96 -18.28
C ASP A 56 -20.98 -6.84 -18.82
N LEU A 57 -21.96 -7.27 -18.03
CA LEU A 57 -23.37 -7.16 -18.39
C LEU A 57 -23.85 -5.70 -18.44
N LEU A 58 -23.48 -4.90 -17.43
CA LEU A 58 -23.96 -3.52 -17.29
C LEU A 58 -23.30 -2.54 -18.28
N PHE A 59 -22.03 -2.75 -18.62
CA PHE A 59 -21.21 -1.83 -19.38
C PHE A 59 -20.80 -2.35 -20.77
N ASN A 60 -21.56 -3.29 -21.30
CA ASN A 60 -21.26 -3.93 -22.60
C ASN A 60 -21.20 -2.93 -23.78
N ASN A 61 -21.94 -1.83 -23.70
CA ASN A 61 -22.02 -0.82 -24.76
C ASN A 61 -20.95 0.29 -24.70
N LEU A 62 -20.06 0.25 -23.70
CA LEU A 62 -18.99 1.24 -23.57
C LEU A 62 -17.77 0.87 -24.41
N SER A 63 -16.96 1.89 -24.79
CA SER A 63 -15.66 1.67 -25.41
C SER A 63 -14.76 0.81 -24.51
N SER A 64 -13.87 0.01 -25.11
CA SER A 64 -13.01 -0.92 -24.38
C SER A 64 -12.18 -0.24 -23.28
N PRO A 65 -11.47 0.89 -23.54
CA PRO A 65 -10.70 1.58 -22.50
C PRO A 65 -11.55 2.06 -21.33
N LEU A 66 -12.75 2.59 -21.60
CA LEU A 66 -13.65 3.09 -20.57
C LEU A 66 -14.24 1.94 -19.75
N LYS A 67 -14.70 0.90 -20.40
CA LYS A 67 -15.24 -0.30 -19.75
C LYS A 67 -14.22 -0.92 -18.80
N GLU A 68 -12.98 -1.12 -19.25
CA GLU A 68 -11.92 -1.74 -18.44
C GLU A 68 -11.52 -0.86 -17.26
N SER A 69 -11.40 0.46 -17.45
CA SER A 69 -11.08 1.37 -16.36
C SER A 69 -12.17 1.43 -15.28
N ILE A 70 -13.44 1.39 -15.67
CA ILE A 70 -14.57 1.27 -14.74
C ILE A 70 -14.53 -0.09 -14.02
N ARG A 71 -14.24 -1.18 -14.73
CA ARG A 71 -14.08 -2.51 -14.13
C ARG A 71 -13.00 -2.52 -13.07
N VAL A 72 -11.84 -1.93 -13.35
CA VAL A 72 -10.74 -1.79 -12.39
C VAL A 72 -11.19 -1.00 -11.17
N PHE A 73 -11.83 0.15 -11.37
CA PHE A 73 -12.31 0.98 -10.26
C PHE A 73 -13.34 0.25 -9.38
N ILE A 74 -14.35 -0.37 -9.98
CA ILE A 74 -15.38 -1.12 -9.24
C ILE A 74 -14.76 -2.34 -8.57
N GLY A 75 -13.84 -3.04 -9.25
CA GLY A 75 -13.10 -4.16 -8.69
C GLY A 75 -12.35 -3.77 -7.43
N TYR A 76 -11.59 -2.68 -7.48
CA TYR A 76 -10.88 -2.15 -6.30
C TYR A 76 -11.83 -1.74 -5.18
N CYS A 77 -12.91 -1.03 -5.50
CA CYS A 77 -13.93 -0.66 -4.50
C CYS A 77 -14.51 -1.90 -3.81
N SER A 78 -14.85 -2.93 -4.57
CA SER A 78 -15.40 -4.17 -4.02
C SER A 78 -14.37 -4.95 -3.19
N MET A 79 -13.12 -5.03 -3.65
CA MET A 79 -12.02 -5.67 -2.93
C MET A 79 -11.82 -5.09 -1.53
N THR A 80 -12.03 -3.79 -1.35
CA THR A 80 -11.85 -3.13 -0.05
C THR A 80 -12.94 -3.48 0.97
N ILE A 81 -14.12 -3.91 0.54
CA ILE A 81 -15.29 -4.12 1.42
C ILE A 81 -14.99 -5.19 2.49
N GLY A 82 -14.47 -6.35 2.07
CA GLY A 82 -14.16 -7.45 2.99
C GLY A 82 -13.22 -7.05 4.12
N PRO A 83 -11.99 -6.59 3.82
CA PRO A 83 -11.04 -6.15 4.83
C PRO A 83 -11.56 -5.02 5.71
N LEU A 84 -12.28 -4.03 5.14
CA LEU A 84 -12.83 -2.91 5.94
C LEU A 84 -13.91 -3.38 6.91
N LEU A 85 -14.76 -4.32 6.52
CA LEU A 85 -15.75 -4.92 7.41
C LEU A 85 -15.08 -5.71 8.54
N ILE A 86 -14.04 -6.48 8.22
CA ILE A 86 -13.26 -7.24 9.22
C ILE A 86 -12.58 -6.26 10.19
N ILE A 87 -11.89 -5.23 9.70
CA ILE A 87 -11.27 -4.20 10.56
C ILE A 87 -12.33 -3.53 11.45
N ARG A 88 -13.45 -3.12 10.87
CA ARG A 88 -14.55 -2.51 11.62
C ARG A 88 -15.07 -3.45 12.72
N TYR A 89 -15.26 -4.72 12.40
CA TYR A 89 -15.70 -5.73 13.37
C TYR A 89 -14.64 -5.94 14.48
N GLN A 90 -13.38 -6.13 14.11
CA GLN A 90 -12.28 -6.36 15.06
C GLN A 90 -12.03 -5.17 15.99
N LEU A 91 -12.20 -3.94 15.48
CA LEU A 91 -12.02 -2.73 16.28
C LEU A 91 -13.31 -2.28 16.99
N SER A 92 -14.46 -2.86 16.64
CA SER A 92 -15.74 -2.54 17.29
C SER A 92 -15.71 -2.99 18.76
N GLY A 93 -16.13 -2.10 19.64
CA GLY A 93 -16.08 -2.37 21.08
C GLY A 93 -14.73 -2.14 21.77
N LEU A 94 -13.65 -1.92 21.02
CA LEU A 94 -12.36 -1.54 21.59
C LEU A 94 -12.33 -0.04 21.88
N VAL A 95 -12.06 0.31 23.14
CA VAL A 95 -11.97 1.71 23.57
C VAL A 95 -10.66 2.31 23.07
N SER A 96 -10.74 3.34 22.24
CA SER A 96 -9.57 4.10 21.75
C SER A 96 -9.43 5.48 22.40
N SER A 97 -10.11 5.71 23.52
CA SER A 97 -10.03 6.99 24.26
C SER A 97 -8.60 7.29 24.67
N GLY A 98 -8.13 8.51 24.36
CA GLY A 98 -6.74 8.91 24.63
C GLY A 98 -5.74 8.55 23.50
N ILE A 99 -6.13 7.77 22.50
CA ILE A 99 -5.29 7.53 21.33
C ILE A 99 -5.63 8.54 20.24
N ASP A 100 -4.74 9.48 20.03
CA ASP A 100 -4.92 10.50 19.02
C ASP A 100 -4.90 9.89 17.60
N GLY A 101 -5.97 10.07 16.82
CA GLY A 101 -6.21 9.41 15.54
C GLY A 101 -6.74 7.99 15.63
N GLY A 102 -7.22 7.57 16.83
CA GLY A 102 -7.77 6.24 17.09
C GLY A 102 -6.74 5.11 16.91
N TRP A 103 -7.18 3.87 16.89
CA TRP A 103 -6.32 2.69 16.73
C TRP A 103 -5.45 2.71 15.46
N LEU A 104 -5.94 3.33 14.39
CA LEU A 104 -5.20 3.46 13.13
C LEU A 104 -4.16 4.58 13.16
N GLN A 105 -4.23 5.48 14.17
CA GLN A 105 -3.40 6.68 14.27
C GLN A 105 -3.42 7.51 12.96
N TRP A 106 -4.63 7.66 12.39
CA TRP A 106 -4.85 8.49 11.21
C TRP A 106 -4.80 9.97 11.60
N LYS A 107 -3.61 10.56 11.50
CA LYS A 107 -3.34 11.95 11.87
C LYS A 107 -2.81 12.73 10.68
N ILE A 108 -3.54 13.74 10.25
CA ILE A 108 -3.12 14.61 9.15
C ILE A 108 -2.23 15.74 9.70
N LYS A 109 -2.60 16.32 10.84
CA LYS A 109 -1.84 17.44 11.45
C LYS A 109 -0.62 16.94 12.26
N PRO A 110 0.50 17.69 12.26
CA PRO A 110 0.77 18.84 11.40
C PRO A 110 1.04 18.44 9.95
N ILE A 111 0.29 19.04 9.02
CA ILE A 111 0.28 18.65 7.60
C ILE A 111 1.64 18.88 6.91
N LYS A 112 2.28 20.03 7.14
CA LYS A 112 3.58 20.37 6.53
C LYS A 112 4.67 19.37 6.88
N GLU A 113 4.73 18.95 8.14
CA GLU A 113 5.67 17.92 8.60
C GLU A 113 5.35 16.55 7.93
N GLY A 114 4.06 16.20 7.84
CA GLY A 114 3.62 14.97 7.17
C GLY A 114 4.08 14.93 5.71
N ILE A 115 3.83 16.01 4.96
CA ILE A 115 4.26 16.16 3.55
C ILE A 115 5.79 16.07 3.44
N PHE A 116 6.52 16.82 4.28
CA PHE A 116 7.99 16.80 4.25
C PHE A 116 8.55 15.40 4.52
N LYS A 117 8.04 14.70 5.52
CA LYS A 117 8.43 13.31 5.83
C LYS A 117 8.13 12.37 4.66
N SER A 118 6.94 12.48 4.05
CA SER A 118 6.54 11.64 2.91
C SER A 118 7.46 11.81 1.72
N ILE A 119 7.72 13.06 1.32
CA ILE A 119 8.62 13.36 0.19
C ILE A 119 10.06 12.91 0.52
N SER A 120 10.56 13.20 1.72
CA SER A 120 11.91 12.80 2.12
C SER A 120 12.05 11.27 2.16
N GLY A 121 11.06 10.56 2.71
CA GLY A 121 11.04 9.10 2.75
C GLY A 121 10.99 8.50 1.36
N TRP A 122 10.15 9.04 0.48
CA TRP A 122 10.04 8.64 -0.92
C TRP A 122 11.38 8.82 -1.66
N LEU A 123 12.01 9.99 -1.55
CA LEU A 123 13.33 10.25 -2.16
C LEU A 123 14.44 9.34 -1.63
N MET A 124 14.33 8.85 -0.40
CA MET A 124 15.29 7.93 0.18
C MET A 124 15.11 6.50 -0.31
N ILE A 125 13.86 6.02 -0.45
CA ILE A 125 13.59 4.62 -0.81
C ILE A 125 13.55 4.40 -2.32
N MET A 126 13.14 5.39 -3.10
CA MET A 126 12.99 5.31 -4.55
C MET A 126 14.23 4.77 -5.27
N PRO A 127 15.46 5.27 -5.01
CA PRO A 127 16.66 4.74 -5.69
C PRO A 127 16.90 3.26 -5.41
N LEU A 128 16.56 2.77 -4.22
CA LEU A 128 16.71 1.37 -3.85
C LEU A 128 15.68 0.50 -4.55
N VAL A 129 14.43 0.94 -4.62
CA VAL A 129 13.37 0.20 -5.32
C VAL A 129 13.69 0.12 -6.82
N LEU A 130 14.11 1.24 -7.44
CA LEU A 130 14.50 1.26 -8.86
C LEU A 130 15.72 0.38 -9.12
N LEU A 131 16.73 0.40 -8.26
CA LEU A 131 17.92 -0.45 -8.38
C LEU A 131 17.53 -1.93 -8.31
N VAL A 132 16.69 -2.31 -7.35
CA VAL A 132 16.24 -3.70 -7.22
C VAL A 132 15.39 -4.11 -8.42
N GLY A 133 14.48 -3.25 -8.89
CA GLY A 133 13.70 -3.48 -10.11
C GLY A 133 14.59 -3.68 -11.35
N TRP A 134 15.60 -2.82 -11.51
CA TRP A 134 16.57 -2.95 -12.60
C TRP A 134 17.37 -4.27 -12.52
N ILE A 135 17.87 -4.63 -11.33
CA ILE A 135 18.57 -5.92 -11.13
C ILE A 135 17.67 -7.10 -11.48
N MET A 136 16.39 -7.06 -11.05
CA MET A 136 15.44 -8.14 -11.37
C MET A 136 15.21 -8.25 -12.87
N ASN A 137 15.09 -7.14 -13.59
CA ASN A 137 14.93 -7.12 -15.04
C ASN A 137 16.17 -7.67 -15.76
N GLU A 138 17.39 -7.32 -15.32
CA GLU A 138 18.64 -7.84 -15.89
C GLU A 138 18.83 -9.34 -15.66
N LEU A 139 18.44 -9.84 -14.48
CA LEU A 139 18.66 -11.26 -14.13
C LEU A 139 17.61 -12.21 -14.72
N PHE A 140 16.36 -11.76 -14.81
CA PHE A 140 15.22 -12.62 -15.17
C PHE A 140 14.52 -12.19 -16.47
N GLY A 141 15.00 -11.12 -17.12
CA GLY A 141 14.33 -10.49 -18.25
C GLY A 141 13.07 -9.73 -17.82
N ASP A 142 12.42 -9.15 -18.81
CA ASP A 142 11.10 -8.56 -18.60
C ASP A 142 10.12 -9.69 -18.23
N GLN A 143 9.90 -9.84 -16.92
CA GLN A 143 8.95 -10.83 -16.38
C GLN A 143 7.50 -10.46 -16.72
N GLY A 144 7.36 -9.51 -17.68
CA GLY A 144 6.12 -8.92 -18.06
C GLY A 144 5.41 -8.52 -16.78
N GLY A 145 5.71 -7.36 -16.24
CA GLY A 145 4.87 -6.83 -15.16
C GLY A 145 3.46 -6.84 -15.71
N SER A 146 2.81 -7.97 -15.56
CA SER A 146 1.44 -8.19 -16.02
C SER A 146 0.48 -7.46 -15.09
N ASN A 147 0.83 -6.21 -14.83
CA ASN A 147 -0.11 -5.32 -14.22
C ASN A 147 -1.07 -4.89 -15.34
N PRO A 148 -2.30 -5.43 -15.40
CA PRO A 148 -3.29 -5.05 -16.42
C PRO A 148 -3.51 -3.55 -16.48
N LEU A 149 -3.21 -2.83 -15.39
CA LEU A 149 -3.26 -1.38 -15.29
C LEU A 149 -2.21 -0.70 -16.19
N LEU A 150 -1.02 -1.29 -16.33
CA LEU A 150 0.04 -0.80 -17.22
C LEU A 150 -0.45 -0.77 -18.66
N GLU A 151 -0.97 -1.91 -19.15
CA GLU A 151 -1.47 -2.02 -20.52
C GLU A 151 -2.65 -1.08 -20.76
N LEU A 152 -3.54 -0.92 -19.77
CA LEU A 152 -4.67 0.01 -19.87
C LEU A 152 -4.23 1.47 -19.95
N VAL A 153 -3.23 1.88 -19.18
CA VAL A 153 -2.69 3.25 -19.26
C VAL A 153 -2.04 3.47 -20.60
N LEU A 154 -1.20 2.52 -21.08
CA LEU A 154 -0.51 2.64 -22.37
C LEU A 154 -1.45 2.57 -23.58
N SER A 155 -2.58 1.88 -23.47
CA SER A 155 -3.55 1.72 -24.56
C SER A 155 -4.64 2.81 -24.59
N SER A 156 -4.75 3.64 -23.57
CA SER A 156 -5.81 4.63 -23.43
C SER A 156 -5.29 6.06 -23.62
N ASN A 157 -5.78 6.74 -24.65
CA ASN A 157 -5.55 8.18 -24.87
C ASN A 157 -6.75 9.03 -24.42
N GLU A 158 -7.77 8.42 -23.83
CA GLU A 158 -9.00 9.10 -23.41
C GLU A 158 -8.86 9.59 -21.96
N PHE A 159 -9.29 10.83 -21.70
CA PHE A 159 -9.17 11.46 -20.37
C PHE A 159 -9.95 10.70 -19.26
N ILE A 160 -11.18 10.26 -19.55
CA ILE A 160 -12.05 9.66 -18.53
C ILE A 160 -11.51 8.29 -18.05
N PRO A 161 -11.12 7.34 -18.93
CA PRO A 161 -10.44 6.11 -18.51
C PRO A 161 -9.20 6.37 -17.65
N LEU A 162 -8.33 7.28 -18.10
CA LEU A 162 -7.11 7.64 -17.36
C LEU A 162 -7.42 8.24 -15.99
N LEU A 163 -8.49 9.03 -15.86
CA LEU A 163 -8.92 9.59 -14.58
C LEU A 163 -9.38 8.49 -13.60
N PHE A 164 -10.16 7.50 -14.06
CA PHE A 164 -10.54 6.34 -13.23
C PHE A 164 -9.32 5.56 -12.75
N LEU A 165 -8.37 5.29 -13.65
CA LEU A 165 -7.13 4.60 -13.31
C LEU A 165 -6.29 5.41 -12.32
N LEU A 166 -6.13 6.72 -12.54
CA LEU A 166 -5.40 7.61 -11.64
C LEU A 166 -6.01 7.62 -10.23
N ILE A 167 -7.33 7.82 -10.12
CA ILE A 167 -8.01 7.84 -8.82
C ILE A 167 -7.83 6.50 -8.11
N THR A 168 -7.98 5.39 -8.83
CA THR A 168 -7.85 4.06 -8.26
C THR A 168 -6.44 3.79 -7.76
N THR A 169 -5.43 3.99 -8.62
CA THR A 169 -4.07 3.54 -8.35
C THR A 169 -3.28 4.50 -7.48
N VAL A 170 -3.50 5.81 -7.62
CA VAL A 170 -2.71 6.83 -6.93
C VAL A 170 -3.31 7.24 -5.59
N PHE A 171 -4.63 7.19 -5.45
CA PHE A 171 -5.28 7.64 -4.22
C PHE A 171 -5.95 6.49 -3.46
N PHE A 172 -6.82 5.74 -4.14
CA PHE A 172 -7.69 4.79 -3.46
C PHE A 172 -6.91 3.56 -2.95
N ALA A 173 -6.12 2.92 -3.82
CA ALA A 173 -5.32 1.76 -3.47
C ALA A 173 -4.30 2.05 -2.37
N PRO A 174 -3.43 3.09 -2.47
CA PRO A 174 -2.48 3.40 -1.41
C PRO A 174 -3.12 3.67 -0.05
N VAL A 175 -4.22 4.42 -0.01
CA VAL A 175 -4.91 4.70 1.26
C VAL A 175 -5.43 3.44 1.90
N PHE A 176 -6.08 2.59 1.12
CA PHE A 176 -6.63 1.32 1.59
C PHE A 176 -5.53 0.34 2.04
N GLU A 177 -4.50 0.15 1.24
CA GLU A 177 -3.39 -0.75 1.56
C GLU A 177 -2.63 -0.31 2.80
N GLU A 178 -2.33 0.99 2.94
CA GLU A 178 -1.67 1.49 4.14
C GLU A 178 -2.56 1.35 5.38
N LEU A 179 -3.88 1.45 5.25
CA LEU A 179 -4.80 1.22 6.35
C LEU A 179 -4.71 -0.24 6.83
N VAL A 180 -4.69 -1.20 5.92
CA VAL A 180 -4.59 -2.64 6.24
C VAL A 180 -3.19 -2.97 6.79
N PHE A 181 -2.14 -2.64 6.03
CA PHE A 181 -0.77 -3.09 6.33
C PHE A 181 -0.08 -2.25 7.40
N ARG A 182 -0.21 -0.90 7.39
CA ARG A 182 0.49 0.00 8.34
C ARG A 182 -0.42 0.51 9.44
N GLY A 183 -1.74 0.51 9.22
CA GLY A 183 -2.72 0.86 10.22
C GLY A 183 -3.00 -0.25 11.21
N VAL A 184 -3.10 -1.49 10.75
CA VAL A 184 -3.49 -2.65 11.57
C VAL A 184 -2.38 -3.68 11.69
N LEU A 185 -1.92 -4.27 10.59
CA LEU A 185 -0.97 -5.41 10.61
C LEU A 185 0.36 -5.03 11.26
N LEU A 186 1.02 -3.97 10.81
CA LEU A 186 2.34 -3.58 11.31
C LEU A 186 2.36 -3.29 12.82
N PRO A 187 1.42 -2.50 13.41
CA PRO A 187 1.39 -2.29 14.85
C PRO A 187 1.27 -3.58 15.65
N VAL A 188 0.42 -4.51 15.21
CA VAL A 188 0.25 -5.82 15.87
C VAL A 188 1.53 -6.65 15.77
N LEU A 189 2.17 -6.73 14.60
CA LEU A 189 3.45 -7.43 14.44
C LEU A 189 4.54 -6.81 15.32
N VAL A 190 4.68 -5.48 15.31
CA VAL A 190 5.67 -4.79 16.14
C VAL A 190 5.49 -5.09 17.63
N SER A 191 4.25 -5.16 18.11
CA SER A 191 3.96 -5.49 19.51
C SER A 191 4.33 -6.94 19.90
N LYS A 192 4.35 -7.87 18.92
CA LYS A 192 4.61 -9.29 19.14
C LYS A 192 6.08 -9.67 18.92
N VAL A 193 6.71 -9.13 17.87
CA VAL A 193 8.05 -9.56 17.43
C VAL A 193 9.08 -8.44 17.40
N GLY A 194 8.72 -7.24 17.86
CA GLY A 194 9.60 -6.07 17.87
C GLY A 194 9.64 -5.31 16.55
N LYS A 195 10.28 -4.13 16.56
CA LYS A 195 10.20 -3.14 15.47
C LYS A 195 10.81 -3.67 14.16
N ILE A 196 12.02 -4.22 14.21
CA ILE A 196 12.73 -4.68 12.99
C ILE A 196 12.00 -5.85 12.36
N SER A 197 11.76 -6.91 13.13
CA SER A 197 11.05 -8.09 12.63
C SER A 197 9.63 -7.78 12.18
N GLY A 198 8.93 -6.88 12.89
CA GLY A 198 7.59 -6.42 12.52
C GLY A 198 7.57 -5.71 11.17
N VAL A 199 8.53 -4.82 10.89
CA VAL A 199 8.67 -4.15 9.60
C VAL A 199 8.96 -5.14 8.48
N LEU A 200 9.93 -6.05 8.70
CA LEU A 200 10.29 -7.04 7.68
C LEU A 200 9.13 -8.00 7.37
N LEU A 201 8.41 -8.49 8.38
CA LEU A 201 7.25 -9.35 8.18
C LEU A 201 6.09 -8.61 7.51
N SER A 202 5.82 -7.36 7.91
CA SER A 202 4.78 -6.56 7.26
C SER A 202 5.11 -6.28 5.79
N ALA A 203 6.38 -5.98 5.47
CA ALA A 203 6.84 -5.77 4.11
C ALA A 203 6.77 -7.06 3.27
N LEU A 204 7.13 -8.20 3.86
CA LEU A 204 7.04 -9.52 3.23
C LEU A 204 5.59 -9.85 2.86
N ILE A 205 4.67 -9.72 3.82
CA ILE A 205 3.24 -10.00 3.59
C ILE A 205 2.66 -9.02 2.56
N PHE A 206 3.05 -7.74 2.60
CA PHE A 206 2.66 -6.73 1.62
C PHE A 206 3.08 -7.13 0.20
N ALA A 207 4.34 -7.51 0.01
CA ALA A 207 4.84 -7.92 -1.30
C ALA A 207 4.20 -9.22 -1.80
N LEU A 208 3.99 -10.21 -0.92
CA LEU A 208 3.31 -11.47 -1.25
C LEU A 208 1.84 -11.25 -1.65
N ALA A 209 1.16 -10.29 -1.02
CA ALA A 209 -0.24 -10.00 -1.30
C ALA A 209 -0.49 -9.46 -2.72
N HIS A 210 0.54 -8.98 -3.42
CA HIS A 210 0.44 -8.53 -4.81
C HIS A 210 0.49 -9.69 -5.83
N LEU A 211 0.76 -10.91 -5.40
CA LEU A 211 0.74 -12.14 -6.21
C LEU A 211 1.59 -12.07 -7.49
N SER A 212 2.59 -11.20 -7.54
CA SER A 212 3.49 -10.99 -8.67
C SER A 212 4.93 -11.32 -8.28
N VAL A 213 5.51 -12.34 -8.93
CA VAL A 213 6.89 -12.77 -8.64
C VAL A 213 7.92 -11.72 -9.07
N GLY A 214 7.72 -11.09 -10.22
CA GLY A 214 8.64 -10.07 -10.75
C GLY A 214 8.63 -8.78 -9.93
N GLU A 215 7.47 -8.40 -9.40
CA GLU A 215 7.31 -7.21 -8.57
C GLU A 215 7.63 -7.43 -7.09
N PHE A 216 7.72 -8.70 -6.66
CA PHE A 216 7.95 -9.03 -5.24
C PHE A 216 9.17 -8.33 -4.63
N PRO A 217 10.41 -8.40 -5.21
CA PRO A 217 11.57 -7.78 -4.58
C PRO A 217 11.49 -6.24 -4.50
N PRO A 218 11.10 -5.49 -5.55
CA PRO A 218 10.92 -4.05 -5.43
C PRO A 218 9.78 -3.66 -4.46
N LEU A 219 8.67 -4.40 -4.44
CA LEU A 219 7.58 -4.18 -3.49
C LEU A 219 7.98 -4.49 -2.04
N PHE A 220 8.82 -5.49 -1.82
CA PHE A 220 9.37 -5.78 -0.50
C PHE A 220 10.21 -4.61 0.02
N VAL A 221 11.10 -4.04 -0.83
CA VAL A 221 11.90 -2.86 -0.48
C VAL A 221 11.02 -1.64 -0.22
N LEU A 222 10.02 -1.38 -1.07
CA LEU A 222 9.03 -0.33 -0.85
C LEU A 222 8.30 -0.54 0.48
N GLY A 223 7.88 -1.79 0.75
CA GLY A 223 7.22 -2.22 1.97
C GLY A 223 8.02 -1.90 3.24
N ILE A 224 9.35 -2.12 3.20
CA ILE A 224 10.27 -1.73 4.28
C ILE A 224 10.26 -0.21 4.45
N GLY A 225 10.37 0.55 3.36
CA GLY A 225 10.36 2.01 3.39
C GLY A 225 9.10 2.58 4.02
N LEU A 226 7.93 2.06 3.64
CA LEU A 226 6.64 2.45 4.20
C LEU A 226 6.51 2.06 5.68
N GLY A 227 7.01 0.88 6.08
CA GLY A 227 7.07 0.46 7.47
C GLY A 227 7.96 1.37 8.33
N LEU A 228 9.13 1.76 7.82
CA LEU A 228 10.03 2.71 8.47
C LEU A 228 9.40 4.11 8.56
N MET A 229 8.68 4.54 7.51
CA MET A 229 7.90 5.78 7.55
C MET A 229 6.84 5.74 8.66
N ARG A 230 6.14 4.63 8.81
CA ARG A 230 5.14 4.44 9.87
C ARG A 230 5.76 4.54 11.27
N LEU A 231 6.89 3.87 11.50
CA LEU A 231 7.62 3.93 12.77
C LEU A 231 8.13 5.34 13.06
N SER A 232 8.75 5.99 12.08
CA SER A 232 9.42 7.30 12.28
C SER A 232 8.44 8.47 12.40
N SER A 233 7.27 8.37 11.76
CA SER A 233 6.25 9.42 11.82
C SER A 233 5.27 9.23 12.98
N GLY A 234 5.02 8.00 13.42
CA GLY A 234 3.97 7.65 14.36
C GLY A 234 2.55 7.85 13.80
N ARG A 235 2.43 8.08 12.48
CA ARG A 235 1.16 8.47 11.82
C ARG A 235 0.96 7.69 10.54
N LEU A 236 -0.31 7.39 10.20
CA LEU A 236 -0.65 6.68 8.97
C LEU A 236 -0.63 7.58 7.74
N PHE A 237 -1.07 8.85 7.87
CA PHE A 237 -1.14 9.80 6.77
C PHE A 237 0.18 9.95 5.97
N PRO A 238 1.39 10.11 6.59
CA PRO A 238 2.62 10.17 5.83
C PRO A 238 2.94 8.90 5.04
N CYS A 239 2.51 7.72 5.50
CA CYS A 239 2.70 6.47 4.77
C CYS A 239 1.82 6.43 3.52
N ALA A 240 0.53 6.74 3.67
CA ALA A 240 -0.39 6.81 2.54
C ALA A 240 0.07 7.83 1.49
N LEU A 241 0.52 9.01 1.91
CA LEU A 241 1.03 10.03 0.99
C LEU A 241 2.33 9.58 0.31
N MET A 242 3.26 8.93 1.01
CA MET A 242 4.49 8.40 0.44
C MET A 242 4.21 7.31 -0.60
N HIS A 243 3.24 6.44 -0.32
CA HIS A 243 2.80 5.39 -1.25
C HIS A 243 2.10 6.00 -2.47
N SER A 244 1.20 6.97 -2.27
CA SER A 244 0.57 7.72 -3.36
C SER A 244 1.58 8.45 -4.24
N LEU A 245 2.66 9.00 -3.68
CA LEU A 245 3.76 9.60 -4.45
C LEU A 245 4.47 8.55 -5.31
N TRP A 246 4.72 7.35 -4.78
CA TRP A 246 5.31 6.26 -5.54
C TRP A 246 4.42 5.89 -6.73
N ASN A 247 3.16 5.59 -6.49
CA ASN A 247 2.22 5.21 -7.54
C ASN A 247 1.97 6.36 -8.54
N GLY A 248 1.91 7.61 -8.05
CA GLY A 248 1.71 8.78 -8.89
C GLY A 248 2.87 9.04 -9.84
N VAL A 249 4.12 8.90 -9.39
CA VAL A 249 5.29 9.05 -10.25
C VAL A 249 5.37 7.89 -11.25
N THR A 250 5.08 6.67 -10.83
CA THR A 250 4.99 5.51 -11.73
C THR A 250 3.92 5.73 -12.79
N PHE A 251 2.71 6.14 -12.40
CA PHE A 251 1.62 6.47 -13.33
C PHE A 251 2.02 7.57 -14.32
N ALA A 252 2.62 8.65 -13.83
CA ALA A 252 3.09 9.73 -14.68
C ALA A 252 4.20 9.30 -15.66
N SER A 253 5.11 8.43 -15.23
CA SER A 253 6.15 7.89 -16.12
C SER A 253 5.57 7.05 -17.25
N LEU A 254 4.48 6.33 -17.02
CA LEU A 254 3.78 5.57 -18.05
C LEU A 254 3.12 6.47 -19.09
N LEU A 255 2.50 7.57 -18.65
CA LEU A 255 1.91 8.55 -19.56
C LEU A 255 2.94 9.27 -20.44
N LEU A 256 4.22 9.32 -20.03
CA LEU A 256 5.27 9.93 -20.84
C LEU A 256 5.84 8.97 -21.90
N VAL A 257 5.58 7.67 -21.77
CA VAL A 257 6.05 6.63 -22.70
C VAL A 257 4.92 6.18 -23.64
N ALA A 258 3.64 6.39 -23.26
CA ALA A 258 2.45 6.13 -24.06
C ALA A 258 2.30 7.19 -25.19
#